data_ba1e29805abef4b3f86145218937d396
#
_entry.id   ba1e29805abef4b3f86145218937d396
#
_cell.length_a   1.000
_cell.length_b   1.000
_cell.length_c   1.000
_cell.angle_alpha   90.00
_cell.angle_beta   90.00
_cell.angle_gamma   90.00
#
_symmetry.space_group_name_H-M   'P 1'
#
loop_
_entity.id
_entity.type
_entity.pdbx_description
1 polymer ?
#
loop_
_entity_poly.entity_id
_entity_poly.type
_entity_poly.pdbx_seq_one_letter_code
_entity_poly.pdbx_strand_id
1 'polypeptide(L)'
;MEIHLIGLIKMKYREKHCKLTWERWSEFIKKIEPFLRLLEIVVMLYSAIAISGYANQLTKVQVEIARADIQPDFSIQEIAYSIGGNEEEGSTVAVQVENLGGRCKNVSVKVLCGIDFSYCVDQDTKFTPFEKVRIWVPLFFSSSMKTGANEGLILTTFSKNNQKEYYEADRELLWGNSYTDVGLLQRNTYVWIQYDDILNEHHDCYFQVNSTSQRSLSVKDGKTIFDDYFEEKKNENARVLIDELTAENICKTAGLEKRS
;
A
#
# COMPACT_ATOMS: atom_id res chain seq x y z
N MET A 1 -6.83 -80.59 -60.90
CA MET A 1 -7.86 -79.57 -61.25
C MET A 1 -8.70 -79.11 -60.05
N GLU A 2 -8.75 -79.87 -58.94
CA GLU A 2 -9.55 -79.53 -57.75
C GLU A 2 -8.93 -78.46 -56.82
N ILE A 3 -7.61 -78.37 -56.77
CA ILE A 3 -6.93 -77.42 -55.86
C ILE A 3 -7.12 -75.97 -56.28
N HIS A 4 -7.23 -75.70 -57.58
CA HIS A 4 -7.49 -74.35 -58.14
C HIS A 4 -8.91 -73.84 -57.86
N LEU A 5 -9.89 -74.74 -57.80
CA LEU A 5 -11.28 -74.41 -57.55
C LEU A 5 -11.52 -73.98 -56.07
N ILE A 6 -10.85 -74.69 -55.13
CA ILE A 6 -10.95 -74.37 -53.69
C ILE A 6 -10.30 -73.04 -53.36
N GLY A 7 -9.19 -72.66 -54.04
CA GLY A 7 -8.55 -71.34 -53.89
C GLY A 7 -9.44 -70.21 -54.38
N LEU A 8 -10.11 -70.35 -55.50
CA LEU A 8 -11.01 -69.34 -56.04
C LEU A 8 -12.28 -69.19 -55.21
N ILE A 9 -12.82 -70.27 -54.64
CA ILE A 9 -13.98 -70.20 -53.74
C ILE A 9 -13.60 -69.47 -52.43
N LYS A 10 -12.42 -69.76 -51.84
CA LYS A 10 -11.93 -69.06 -50.63
C LYS A 10 -11.67 -67.56 -50.88
N MET A 11 -11.12 -67.22 -52.04
CA MET A 11 -10.95 -65.78 -52.37
C MET A 11 -12.28 -65.04 -52.55
N LYS A 12 -13.22 -65.62 -53.24
CA LYS A 12 -14.57 -65.07 -53.43
C LYS A 12 -15.34 -64.92 -52.10
N TYR A 13 -15.15 -65.86 -51.17
CA TYR A 13 -15.76 -65.88 -49.86
C TYR A 13 -15.15 -64.78 -48.99
N ARG A 14 -13.84 -64.59 -49.05
CA ARG A 14 -13.13 -63.51 -48.34
C ARG A 14 -13.46 -62.12 -48.85
N GLU A 15 -13.64 -61.97 -50.19
CA GLU A 15 -14.07 -60.74 -50.82
C GLU A 15 -15.52 -60.33 -50.44
N LYS A 16 -16.42 -61.34 -50.42
CA LYS A 16 -17.78 -61.13 -49.99
C LYS A 16 -17.89 -60.70 -48.52
N HIS A 17 -17.14 -61.36 -47.66
CA HIS A 17 -17.10 -61.03 -46.25
C HIS A 17 -16.51 -59.62 -45.98
N CYS A 18 -15.48 -59.28 -46.74
CA CYS A 18 -14.86 -57.96 -46.61
C CYS A 18 -15.81 -56.87 -47.14
N LYS A 19 -16.54 -57.08 -48.23
CA LYS A 19 -17.55 -56.15 -48.72
C LYS A 19 -18.72 -56.00 -47.75
N LEU A 20 -19.21 -57.12 -47.19
CA LEU A 20 -20.34 -57.06 -46.23
C LEU A 20 -19.98 -56.34 -44.91
N THR A 21 -18.74 -56.51 -44.45
CA THR A 21 -18.25 -55.76 -43.29
C THR A 21 -18.05 -54.29 -43.59
N TRP A 22 -17.54 -53.92 -44.79
CA TRP A 22 -17.36 -52.56 -45.21
C TRP A 22 -18.70 -51.82 -45.40
N GLU A 23 -19.69 -52.47 -46.01
CA GLU A 23 -21.03 -51.90 -46.16
C GLU A 23 -21.71 -51.63 -44.81
N ARG A 24 -21.61 -52.60 -43.84
CA ARG A 24 -22.10 -52.40 -42.46
C ARG A 24 -21.39 -51.25 -41.75
N TRP A 25 -20.09 -51.15 -41.91
CA TRP A 25 -19.32 -50.06 -41.34
C TRP A 25 -19.67 -48.70 -41.94
N SER A 26 -19.88 -48.66 -43.26
CA SER A 26 -20.28 -47.45 -43.95
C SER A 26 -21.68 -46.97 -43.54
N GLU A 27 -22.63 -47.90 -43.37
CA GLU A 27 -23.96 -47.58 -42.86
C GLU A 27 -23.92 -47.10 -41.38
N PHE A 28 -23.06 -47.72 -40.56
CA PHE A 28 -22.87 -47.33 -39.19
C PHE A 28 -22.25 -45.92 -39.08
N ILE A 29 -21.23 -45.62 -39.88
CA ILE A 29 -20.63 -44.29 -39.96
C ILE A 29 -21.65 -43.24 -40.39
N LYS A 30 -22.47 -43.53 -41.45
CA LYS A 30 -23.53 -42.62 -41.88
C LYS A 30 -24.58 -42.34 -40.80
N LYS A 31 -24.88 -43.30 -39.94
CA LYS A 31 -25.81 -43.12 -38.80
C LYS A 31 -25.21 -42.28 -37.69
N ILE A 32 -23.90 -42.33 -37.48
CA ILE A 32 -23.20 -41.63 -36.44
C ILE A 32 -22.75 -40.22 -36.90
N GLU A 33 -22.60 -40.01 -38.22
CA GLU A 33 -22.12 -38.73 -38.77
C GLU A 33 -22.83 -37.49 -38.21
N PRO A 34 -24.19 -37.43 -38.13
CA PRO A 34 -24.87 -36.27 -37.53
C PRO A 34 -24.53 -36.09 -36.07
N PHE A 35 -24.28 -37.17 -35.33
CA PHE A 35 -23.89 -37.09 -33.93
C PHE A 35 -22.44 -36.59 -33.77
N LEU A 36 -21.53 -37.06 -34.62
CA LEU A 36 -20.15 -36.57 -34.65
C LEU A 36 -20.08 -35.07 -35.00
N ARG A 37 -20.89 -34.59 -35.96
CA ARG A 37 -20.97 -33.20 -36.31
C ARG A 37 -21.52 -32.34 -35.14
N LEU A 38 -22.51 -32.86 -34.42
CA LEU A 38 -23.04 -32.20 -33.25
C LEU A 38 -21.98 -32.11 -32.12
N LEU A 39 -21.23 -33.17 -31.91
CA LEU A 39 -20.12 -33.22 -30.95
C LEU A 39 -19.02 -32.21 -31.33
N GLU A 40 -18.68 -32.12 -32.63
CA GLU A 40 -17.71 -31.15 -33.14
C GLU A 40 -18.16 -29.71 -32.85
N ILE A 41 -19.43 -29.37 -33.08
CA ILE A 41 -20.00 -28.07 -32.79
C ILE A 41 -19.93 -27.76 -31.29
N VAL A 42 -20.27 -28.71 -30.44
CA VAL A 42 -20.19 -28.56 -28.97
C VAL A 42 -18.75 -28.31 -28.50
N VAL A 43 -17.80 -29.07 -29.03
CA VAL A 43 -16.36 -28.90 -28.71
C VAL A 43 -15.87 -27.53 -29.19
N MET A 44 -16.27 -27.09 -30.40
CA MET A 44 -15.92 -25.75 -30.92
C MET A 44 -16.51 -24.63 -30.05
N LEU A 45 -17.77 -24.74 -29.65
CA LEU A 45 -18.41 -23.78 -28.76
C LEU A 45 -17.73 -23.71 -27.39
N TYR A 46 -17.44 -24.84 -26.80
CA TYR A 46 -16.73 -24.90 -25.52
C TYR A 46 -15.32 -24.29 -25.61
N SER A 47 -14.61 -24.62 -26.69
CA SER A 47 -13.27 -24.05 -26.94
C SER A 47 -13.34 -22.53 -27.15
N ALA A 48 -14.33 -22.04 -27.88
CA ALA A 48 -14.51 -20.60 -28.10
C ALA A 48 -14.82 -19.85 -26.80
N ILE A 49 -15.65 -20.41 -25.92
CA ILE A 49 -15.96 -19.84 -24.60
C ILE A 49 -14.71 -19.83 -23.71
N ALA A 50 -13.96 -20.93 -23.68
CA ALA A 50 -12.74 -21.02 -22.90
C ALA A 50 -11.68 -20.02 -23.39
N ILE A 51 -11.44 -19.94 -24.69
CA ILE A 51 -10.49 -18.97 -25.29
C ILE A 51 -10.93 -17.54 -25.00
N SER A 52 -12.23 -17.23 -25.13
CA SER A 52 -12.75 -15.90 -24.77
C SER A 52 -12.54 -15.56 -23.31
N GLY A 53 -12.72 -16.53 -22.39
CA GLY A 53 -12.43 -16.35 -20.97
C GLY A 53 -10.96 -16.04 -20.69
N TYR A 54 -10.05 -16.78 -21.31
CA TYR A 54 -8.61 -16.53 -21.19
C TYR A 54 -8.20 -15.19 -21.80
N ALA A 55 -8.74 -14.85 -22.97
CA ALA A 55 -8.48 -13.56 -23.60
C ALA A 55 -8.92 -12.38 -22.73
N ASN A 56 -10.09 -12.47 -22.11
CA ASN A 56 -10.58 -11.45 -21.19
C ASN A 56 -9.69 -11.33 -19.93
N GLN A 57 -9.20 -12.45 -19.37
CA GLN A 57 -8.26 -12.41 -18.25
C GLN A 57 -6.94 -11.77 -18.65
N LEU A 58 -6.40 -12.15 -19.82
CA LEU A 58 -5.14 -11.57 -20.32
C LEU A 58 -5.28 -10.07 -20.55
N THR A 59 -6.40 -9.64 -21.13
CA THR A 59 -6.69 -8.20 -21.33
C THR A 59 -6.76 -7.46 -20.01
N LYS A 60 -7.38 -8.02 -18.96
CA LYS A 60 -7.39 -7.43 -17.62
C LYS A 60 -5.98 -7.25 -17.07
N VAL A 61 -5.15 -8.30 -17.13
CA VAL A 61 -3.76 -8.25 -16.68
C VAL A 61 -2.96 -7.22 -17.47
N GLN A 62 -3.13 -7.14 -18.78
CA GLN A 62 -2.46 -6.13 -19.62
C GLN A 62 -2.88 -4.70 -19.25
N VAL A 63 -4.17 -4.49 -18.96
CA VAL A 63 -4.67 -3.19 -18.49
C VAL A 63 -4.11 -2.85 -17.10
N GLU A 64 -4.02 -3.82 -16.20
CA GLU A 64 -3.41 -3.62 -14.87
C GLU A 64 -1.92 -3.29 -14.97
N ILE A 65 -1.16 -3.98 -15.81
CA ILE A 65 0.27 -3.68 -16.06
C ILE A 65 0.41 -2.28 -16.66
N ALA A 66 -0.37 -1.96 -17.70
CA ALA A 66 -0.34 -0.64 -18.31
C ALA A 66 -0.73 0.48 -17.32
N ARG A 67 -1.66 0.22 -16.41
CA ARG A 67 -2.01 1.15 -15.34
C ARG A 67 -0.87 1.31 -14.34
N ALA A 68 -0.20 0.21 -13.95
CA ALA A 68 0.93 0.27 -13.01
C ALA A 68 2.07 1.15 -13.55
N ASP A 69 2.37 1.07 -14.85
CA ASP A 69 3.42 1.88 -15.49
C ASP A 69 3.11 3.38 -15.52
N ILE A 70 1.84 3.76 -15.43
CA ILE A 70 1.39 5.16 -15.49
C ILE A 70 0.89 5.69 -14.15
N GLN A 71 0.83 4.85 -13.11
CA GLN A 71 0.44 5.29 -11.76
C GLN A 71 1.58 6.07 -11.11
N PRO A 72 1.24 7.15 -10.37
CA PRO A 72 2.21 7.82 -9.51
C PRO A 72 2.75 6.85 -8.45
N ASP A 73 4.05 6.94 -8.21
CA ASP A 73 4.73 6.22 -7.13
C ASP A 73 5.43 7.23 -6.23
N PHE A 74 4.92 7.38 -5.01
CA PHE A 74 5.41 8.40 -4.09
C PHE A 74 6.47 7.84 -3.15
N SER A 75 7.64 8.43 -3.23
CA SER A 75 8.72 8.27 -2.26
C SER A 75 8.68 9.43 -1.27
N ILE A 76 8.70 9.11 0.01
CA ILE A 76 8.72 10.11 1.07
C ILE A 76 9.94 9.85 1.95
N GLN A 77 10.81 10.84 2.05
CA GLN A 77 12.03 10.74 2.80
C GLN A 77 12.08 11.81 3.88
N GLU A 78 12.48 11.39 5.06
CA GLU A 78 12.83 12.28 6.14
C GLU A 78 14.35 12.44 6.18
N ILE A 79 14.84 13.65 6.01
CA ILE A 79 16.26 13.97 5.92
C ILE A 79 16.60 14.93 7.05
N ALA A 80 17.57 14.55 7.87
CA ALA A 80 18.11 15.43 8.88
C ALA A 80 19.26 16.24 8.30
N TYR A 81 19.22 17.55 8.47
CA TYR A 81 20.27 18.46 8.08
C TYR A 81 20.95 19.02 9.34
N SER A 82 22.24 18.83 9.47
CA SER A 82 23.02 19.54 10.49
C SER A 82 23.40 20.91 9.94
N ILE A 83 22.89 21.95 10.57
CA ILE A 83 23.26 23.35 10.20
C ILE A 83 24.39 23.77 11.11
N GLY A 84 25.60 23.94 10.55
CA GLY A 84 26.71 24.64 11.20
C GLY A 84 27.74 23.79 11.93
N GLY A 85 27.82 22.49 11.75
CA GLY A 85 28.95 21.67 12.23
C GLY A 85 29.01 21.38 13.75
N ASN A 86 28.15 21.98 14.55
CA ASN A 86 27.93 21.58 15.95
C ASN A 86 26.67 20.74 16.03
N GLU A 87 26.81 19.47 16.36
CA GLU A 87 25.72 18.51 16.50
C GLU A 87 24.65 18.93 17.55
N GLU A 88 25.01 19.86 18.42
CA GLU A 88 24.13 20.34 19.50
C GLU A 88 23.20 21.51 19.11
N GLU A 89 23.50 22.26 18.06
CA GLU A 89 22.67 23.37 17.59
C GLU A 89 21.82 22.99 16.37
N GLY A 90 20.70 22.32 16.63
CA GLY A 90 19.55 22.36 15.74
C GLY A 90 19.69 21.60 14.44
N SER A 91 19.63 20.26 14.48
CA SER A 91 19.36 19.52 13.25
C SER A 91 17.97 19.86 12.73
N THR A 92 17.90 20.44 11.54
CA THR A 92 16.64 20.65 10.84
C THR A 92 16.25 19.35 10.16
N VAL A 93 15.03 18.90 10.41
CA VAL A 93 14.45 17.77 9.68
C VAL A 93 13.64 18.29 8.51
N ALA A 94 13.89 17.74 7.35
CA ALA A 94 13.07 17.96 6.17
C ALA A 94 12.33 16.69 5.77
N VAL A 95 11.10 16.87 5.33
CA VAL A 95 10.33 15.80 4.65
C VAL A 95 10.24 16.15 3.18
N GLN A 96 10.79 15.28 2.35
CA GLN A 96 10.71 15.40 0.90
C GLN A 96 9.69 14.40 0.37
N VAL A 97 8.85 14.86 -0.54
CA VAL A 97 7.86 14.07 -1.25
C VAL A 97 8.19 14.11 -2.72
N GLU A 98 8.50 12.97 -3.28
CA GLU A 98 8.84 12.79 -4.69
C GLU A 98 7.87 11.84 -5.37
N ASN A 99 7.51 12.12 -6.62
CA ASN A 99 6.80 11.20 -7.48
C ASN A 99 7.81 10.56 -8.44
N LEU A 100 8.11 9.29 -8.24
CA LEU A 100 9.03 8.49 -9.07
C LEU A 100 8.31 7.73 -10.19
N GLY A 101 6.97 7.73 -10.16
CA GLY A 101 6.13 7.03 -11.13
C GLY A 101 5.55 7.93 -12.21
N GLY A 102 4.38 7.56 -12.70
CA GLY A 102 3.67 8.28 -13.74
C GLY A 102 3.20 9.67 -13.33
N ARG A 103 2.83 10.48 -14.31
CA ARG A 103 2.35 11.84 -14.09
C ARG A 103 1.03 11.89 -13.35
N CYS A 104 0.92 12.84 -12.45
CA CYS A 104 -0.32 13.15 -11.73
C CYS A 104 -0.68 14.64 -11.89
N LYS A 105 -1.92 14.99 -11.55
CA LYS A 105 -2.44 16.35 -11.60
C LYS A 105 -3.03 16.73 -10.25
N ASN A 106 -3.21 18.03 -10.02
CA ASN A 106 -3.90 18.57 -8.84
C ASN A 106 -3.34 18.04 -7.52
N VAL A 107 -2.00 17.89 -7.43
CA VAL A 107 -1.36 17.31 -6.26
C VAL A 107 -1.49 18.23 -5.06
N SER A 108 -2.05 17.73 -3.97
CA SER A 108 -2.11 18.35 -2.67
C SER A 108 -1.43 17.47 -1.64
N VAL A 109 -0.51 18.03 -0.87
CA VAL A 109 0.23 17.30 0.16
C VAL A 109 0.00 17.98 1.51
N LYS A 110 -0.38 17.19 2.51
CA LYS A 110 -0.47 17.63 3.91
C LYS A 110 0.49 16.80 4.74
N VAL A 111 1.27 17.47 5.58
CA VAL A 111 2.25 16.83 6.47
C VAL A 111 1.89 17.19 7.90
N LEU A 112 1.78 16.17 8.75
CA LEU A 112 1.48 16.29 10.18
C LEU A 112 2.60 15.66 11.00
N CYS A 113 2.85 16.22 12.18
CA CYS A 113 3.72 15.63 13.19
C CYS A 113 2.89 15.18 14.38
N GLY A 114 3.01 13.90 14.72
CA GLY A 114 2.49 13.31 15.93
C GLY A 114 3.63 12.74 16.77
N ILE A 115 3.54 12.89 18.08
CA ILE A 115 4.45 12.27 19.04
C ILE A 115 3.68 11.20 19.78
N ASP A 116 4.14 9.96 19.67
CA ASP A 116 3.67 8.87 20.50
C ASP A 116 4.48 8.91 21.81
N PHE A 117 3.84 9.31 22.89
CA PHE A 117 4.41 9.34 24.22
C PHE A 117 4.07 8.04 24.96
N SER A 118 5.08 7.28 25.30
CA SER A 118 4.98 6.05 26.10
C SER A 118 5.60 6.27 27.45
N TYR A 119 4.86 6.07 28.55
CA TYR A 119 5.31 6.40 29.89
C TYR A 119 4.96 5.33 30.92
N CYS A 120 5.73 5.33 32.02
CA CYS A 120 5.51 4.52 33.20
C CYS A 120 5.51 5.42 34.44
N VAL A 121 4.48 5.29 35.28
CA VAL A 121 4.28 6.12 36.48
C VAL A 121 4.75 5.42 37.73
N ASP A 122 4.88 4.09 37.72
CA ASP A 122 5.24 3.28 38.89
C ASP A 122 6.18 2.14 38.48
N GLN A 123 7.46 2.28 38.79
CA GLN A 123 8.46 1.25 38.52
C GLN A 123 8.49 0.12 39.57
N ASP A 124 7.84 0.28 40.73
CA ASP A 124 7.89 -0.72 41.82
C ASP A 124 7.10 -2.00 41.48
N THR A 125 6.23 -1.96 40.51
CA THR A 125 5.55 -3.15 40.02
C THR A 125 6.27 -3.70 38.79
N LYS A 126 6.86 -4.86 38.87
CA LYS A 126 7.64 -5.55 37.83
C LYS A 126 6.94 -5.75 36.47
N PHE A 127 5.74 -5.27 36.30
CA PHE A 127 4.89 -5.46 35.09
C PHE A 127 3.91 -4.31 34.82
N THR A 128 4.22 -3.07 35.14
CA THR A 128 3.37 -1.95 34.72
C THR A 128 3.52 -1.79 33.20
N PRO A 129 2.47 -2.02 32.39
CA PRO A 129 2.55 -1.77 30.97
C PRO A 129 2.79 -0.27 30.74
N PHE A 130 3.61 0.05 29.76
CA PHE A 130 3.73 1.43 29.30
C PHE A 130 2.38 1.88 28.77
N GLU A 131 1.86 2.95 29.32
CA GLU A 131 0.74 3.66 28.71
C GLU A 131 1.23 4.45 27.50
N LYS A 132 0.38 4.58 26.51
CA LYS A 132 0.73 5.26 25.26
C LYS A 132 -0.34 6.26 24.88
N VAL A 133 0.07 7.50 24.67
CA VAL A 133 -0.78 8.62 24.23
C VAL A 133 -0.16 9.25 22.99
N ARG A 134 -0.99 9.59 22.02
CA ARG A 134 -0.56 10.38 20.86
C ARG A 134 -0.84 11.85 21.11
N ILE A 135 0.18 12.66 20.90
CA ILE A 135 0.13 14.11 21.04
C ILE A 135 0.46 14.72 19.68
N TRP A 136 -0.40 15.59 19.20
CA TRP A 136 -0.17 16.31 17.96
C TRP A 136 0.65 17.58 18.20
N VAL A 137 1.63 17.83 17.32
CA VAL A 137 2.46 19.03 17.36
C VAL A 137 2.19 19.86 16.11
N PRO A 138 1.23 20.78 16.17
CA PRO A 138 0.92 21.67 15.07
C PRO A 138 2.14 22.51 14.70
N LEU A 139 2.30 22.78 13.40
CA LEU A 139 3.39 23.61 12.87
C LEU A 139 4.82 23.09 13.16
N PHE A 140 4.97 21.83 13.54
CA PHE A 140 6.31 21.23 13.66
C PHE A 140 7.11 21.43 12.38
N PHE A 141 6.49 21.22 11.22
CA PHE A 141 7.02 21.60 9.92
C PHE A 141 6.53 23.03 9.59
N SER A 142 7.33 24.02 9.92
CA SER A 142 6.95 25.43 9.89
C SER A 142 7.16 26.13 8.56
N SER A 143 7.89 25.52 7.64
CA SER A 143 8.10 26.03 6.29
C SER A 143 8.04 24.93 5.24
N SER A 144 7.53 25.27 4.07
CA SER A 144 7.43 24.34 2.97
C SER A 144 7.74 25.02 1.64
N MET A 145 8.38 24.27 0.76
CA MET A 145 8.65 24.66 -0.62
C MET A 145 7.94 23.66 -1.53
N LYS A 146 6.97 24.14 -2.30
CA LYS A 146 6.30 23.37 -3.35
C LYS A 146 6.94 23.68 -4.67
N THR A 147 7.27 22.69 -5.44
CA THR A 147 7.89 22.86 -6.77
C THR A 147 6.88 23.13 -7.86
N GLY A 148 5.60 22.74 -7.65
CA GLY A 148 4.56 22.75 -8.67
C GLY A 148 4.75 21.66 -9.73
N ALA A 149 5.71 20.77 -9.52
CA ALA A 149 5.98 19.66 -10.43
C ALA A 149 4.92 18.55 -10.28
N ASN A 150 4.68 17.83 -11.36
CA ASN A 150 3.83 16.66 -11.41
C ASN A 150 4.65 15.35 -11.42
N GLU A 151 5.96 15.47 -11.51
CA GLU A 151 6.97 14.41 -11.48
C GLU A 151 8.17 14.89 -10.69
N GLY A 152 8.93 13.96 -10.11
CA GLY A 152 10.10 14.27 -9.29
C GLY A 152 9.70 14.93 -7.97
N LEU A 153 10.49 15.87 -7.51
CA LEU A 153 10.28 16.55 -6.22
C LEU A 153 9.03 17.42 -6.26
N ILE A 154 8.04 17.09 -5.43
CA ILE A 154 6.77 17.81 -5.32
C ILE A 154 6.80 18.82 -4.18
N LEU A 155 7.26 18.38 -3.01
CA LEU A 155 7.25 19.16 -1.77
C LEU A 155 8.51 18.88 -0.96
N THR A 156 9.07 19.93 -0.39
CA THR A 156 9.99 19.82 0.74
C THR A 156 9.44 20.68 1.87
N THR A 157 9.34 20.11 3.08
CA THR A 157 8.93 20.84 4.27
C THR A 157 9.98 20.71 5.36
N PHE A 158 10.16 21.73 6.19
CA PHE A 158 11.26 21.83 7.14
C PHE A 158 10.75 22.09 8.55
N SER A 159 11.36 21.42 9.53
CA SER A 159 11.09 21.64 10.96
C SER A 159 11.81 22.90 11.51
N LYS A 160 12.77 23.47 10.79
CA LYS A 160 13.66 24.52 11.32
C LYS A 160 14.29 24.08 12.66
N ASN A 161 14.18 24.90 13.70
CA ASN A 161 14.75 24.64 15.02
C ASN A 161 13.86 23.73 15.90
N ASN A 162 12.68 23.34 15.42
CA ASN A 162 11.70 22.57 16.21
C ASN A 162 12.22 21.20 16.67
N GLN A 163 13.25 20.69 16.00
CA GLN A 163 13.89 19.45 16.37
C GLN A 163 14.66 19.55 17.69
N LYS A 164 15.20 20.70 18.03
CA LYS A 164 15.90 20.96 19.30
C LYS A 164 14.93 20.81 20.47
N GLU A 165 13.78 21.47 20.40
CA GLU A 165 12.74 21.41 21.44
C GLU A 165 12.28 19.96 21.68
N TYR A 166 12.12 19.19 20.59
CA TYR A 166 11.78 17.78 20.68
C TYR A 166 12.86 16.98 21.45
N TYR A 167 14.14 17.14 21.11
CA TYR A 167 15.21 16.41 21.78
C TYR A 167 15.42 16.80 23.23
N GLU A 168 15.21 18.07 23.58
CA GLU A 168 15.29 18.51 24.97
C GLU A 168 14.18 17.88 25.82
N ALA A 169 12.96 17.85 25.32
CA ALA A 169 11.83 17.22 25.97
C ALA A 169 12.02 15.67 26.09
N ASP A 170 12.48 15.03 25.03
CA ASP A 170 12.74 13.58 25.04
C ASP A 170 13.81 13.20 26.06
N ARG A 171 14.91 13.95 26.13
CA ARG A 171 15.98 13.74 27.11
C ARG A 171 15.48 13.91 28.54
N GLU A 172 14.69 14.96 28.81
CA GLU A 172 14.13 15.17 30.14
C GLU A 172 13.19 14.05 30.57
N LEU A 173 12.34 13.58 29.67
CA LEU A 173 11.42 12.47 29.95
C LEU A 173 12.12 11.12 30.11
N LEU A 174 13.20 10.87 29.38
CA LEU A 174 13.95 9.61 29.46
C LEU A 174 14.57 9.40 30.83
N TRP A 175 15.05 10.45 31.46
CA TRP A 175 15.66 10.39 32.79
C TRP A 175 14.65 10.46 33.94
N GLY A 176 13.38 10.60 33.64
CA GLY A 176 12.32 10.79 34.59
C GLY A 176 12.22 12.23 35.12
N ASN A 177 11.03 12.60 35.53
CA ASN A 177 10.72 13.92 36.07
C ASN A 177 9.65 13.82 37.16
N SER A 178 9.12 14.96 37.60
CA SER A 178 8.06 15.00 38.62
C SER A 178 6.72 14.40 38.20
N TYR A 179 6.56 13.94 36.97
CA TYR A 179 5.31 13.37 36.45
C TYR A 179 5.45 11.86 36.14
N THR A 180 6.60 11.43 35.66
CA THR A 180 6.83 10.06 35.20
C THR A 180 8.23 9.58 35.59
N ASP A 181 8.37 8.27 35.85
CA ASP A 181 9.69 7.65 36.16
C ASP A 181 10.50 7.49 34.86
N VAL A 182 9.83 7.10 33.79
CA VAL A 182 10.43 6.97 32.46
C VAL A 182 9.39 7.38 31.44
N GLY A 183 9.79 8.18 30.49
CA GLY A 183 9.00 8.54 29.32
C GLY A 183 9.83 8.41 28.05
N LEU A 184 9.22 7.87 27.01
CA LEU A 184 9.83 7.71 25.70
C LEU A 184 8.98 8.44 24.65
N LEU A 185 9.61 9.30 23.87
CA LEU A 185 8.97 9.97 22.76
C LEU A 185 9.34 9.30 21.43
N GLN A 186 8.34 9.02 20.63
CA GLN A 186 8.54 8.56 19.27
C GLN A 186 7.84 9.51 18.32
N ARG A 187 8.62 10.31 17.60
CA ARG A 187 8.08 11.19 16.57
C ARG A 187 7.67 10.38 15.34
N ASN A 188 6.47 10.64 14.85
CA ASN A 188 5.93 10.08 13.64
C ASN A 188 5.47 11.22 12.72
N THR A 189 5.89 11.17 11.48
CA THR A 189 5.44 12.09 10.44
C THR A 189 4.37 11.40 9.61
N TYR A 190 3.23 12.04 9.46
CA TYR A 190 2.13 11.54 8.64
C TYR A 190 1.98 12.42 7.41
N VAL A 191 1.90 11.78 6.25
CA VAL A 191 1.77 12.47 4.96
C VAL A 191 0.51 11.98 4.25
N TRP A 192 -0.33 12.92 3.86
CA TRP A 192 -1.50 12.68 3.03
C TRP A 192 -1.30 13.36 1.69
N ILE A 193 -1.33 12.56 0.63
CA ILE A 193 -1.20 13.00 -0.75
C ILE A 193 -2.52 12.77 -1.45
N GLN A 194 -3.10 13.84 -1.98
CA GLN A 194 -4.26 13.81 -2.85
C GLN A 194 -3.82 14.17 -4.26
N TYR A 195 -4.30 13.43 -5.25
CA TYR A 195 -3.97 13.71 -6.63
C TYR A 195 -5.04 13.16 -7.58
N ASP A 196 -5.06 13.68 -8.79
CA ASP A 196 -5.79 13.10 -9.90
C ASP A 196 -4.81 12.40 -10.82
N ASP A 197 -5.13 11.18 -11.24
CA ASP A 197 -4.34 10.43 -12.20
C ASP A 197 -4.53 10.97 -13.64
N ILE A 198 -3.89 10.35 -14.61
CA ILE A 198 -4.02 10.75 -16.02
C ILE A 198 -5.42 10.55 -16.57
N LEU A 199 -6.22 9.68 -15.96
CA LEU A 199 -7.62 9.42 -16.31
C LEU A 199 -8.59 10.39 -15.62
N ASN A 200 -8.06 11.33 -14.79
CA ASN A 200 -8.77 12.24 -13.90
C ASN A 200 -9.56 11.51 -12.80
N GLU A 201 -9.12 10.32 -12.40
CA GLU A 201 -9.63 9.65 -11.20
C GLU A 201 -8.92 10.22 -9.97
N HIS A 202 -9.71 10.56 -8.93
CA HIS A 202 -9.17 11.12 -7.68
C HIS A 202 -8.68 10.03 -6.75
N HIS A 203 -7.48 10.22 -6.17
CA HIS A 203 -6.83 9.27 -5.28
C HIS A 203 -6.33 9.94 -4.01
N ASP A 204 -6.40 9.18 -2.91
CA ASP A 204 -5.84 9.51 -1.61
C ASP A 204 -4.79 8.48 -1.21
N CYS A 205 -3.58 8.92 -0.92
CA CYS A 205 -2.50 8.09 -0.40
C CYS A 205 -2.04 8.59 0.95
N TYR A 206 -1.82 7.69 1.89
CA TYR A 206 -1.43 8.00 3.26
C TYR A 206 -0.15 7.25 3.63
N PHE A 207 0.76 7.98 4.27
CA PHE A 207 2.05 7.44 4.68
C PHE A 207 2.36 7.82 6.13
N GLN A 208 3.02 6.90 6.81
CA GLN A 208 3.71 7.16 8.06
C GLN A 208 5.20 7.07 7.81
N VAL A 209 5.93 8.09 8.22
CA VAL A 209 7.37 8.19 8.01
C VAL A 209 8.04 8.45 9.35
N ASN A 210 9.15 7.81 9.56
CA ASN A 210 10.08 8.12 10.63
C ASN A 210 11.52 8.14 10.07
N SER A 211 12.50 8.43 10.89
CA SER A 211 13.90 8.56 10.47
C SER A 211 14.47 7.33 9.73
N THR A 212 13.84 6.17 9.86
CA THR A 212 14.40 4.89 9.34
C THR A 212 13.50 4.17 8.36
N SER A 213 12.22 4.54 8.29
CA SER A 213 11.25 3.81 7.46
C SER A 213 10.12 4.68 6.95
N GLN A 214 9.65 4.33 5.76
CA GLN A 214 8.39 4.77 5.18
C GLN A 214 7.43 3.59 5.16
N ARG A 215 6.21 3.80 5.61
CA ARG A 215 5.13 2.83 5.58
C ARG A 215 3.90 3.44 4.92
N SER A 216 3.40 2.78 3.87
CA SER A 216 2.07 3.09 3.33
C SER A 216 0.99 2.64 4.32
N LEU A 217 0.01 3.49 4.54
CA LEU A 217 -1.15 3.20 5.39
C LEU A 217 -2.35 2.82 4.51
N SER A 218 -3.24 1.99 5.04
CA SER A 218 -4.53 1.80 4.37
C SER A 218 -5.30 3.13 4.34
N VAL A 219 -6.16 3.31 3.34
CA VAL A 219 -7.00 4.53 3.24
C VAL A 219 -7.83 4.72 4.52
N LYS A 220 -8.32 3.62 5.12
CA LYS A 220 -9.07 3.67 6.37
C LYS A 220 -8.23 4.17 7.53
N ASP A 221 -7.03 3.60 7.73
CA ASP A 221 -6.16 3.97 8.85
C ASP A 221 -5.64 5.40 8.68
N GLY A 222 -5.21 5.74 7.46
CA GLY A 222 -4.75 7.08 7.14
C GLY A 222 -5.84 8.13 7.38
N LYS A 223 -7.05 7.89 6.89
CA LYS A 223 -8.18 8.78 7.12
C LYS A 223 -8.48 8.94 8.60
N THR A 224 -8.52 7.85 9.38
CA THR A 224 -8.72 7.92 10.83
C THR A 224 -7.69 8.84 11.51
N ILE A 225 -6.40 8.67 11.18
CA ILE A 225 -5.32 9.50 11.75
C ILE A 225 -5.51 10.99 11.42
N PHE A 226 -5.88 11.31 10.18
CA PHE A 226 -6.08 12.70 9.80
C PHE A 226 -7.38 13.29 10.36
N ASP A 227 -8.44 12.48 10.43
CA ASP A 227 -9.70 12.89 11.06
C ASP A 227 -9.48 13.15 12.57
N ASP A 228 -8.78 12.28 13.29
CA ASP A 228 -8.38 12.49 14.70
C ASP A 228 -7.61 13.80 14.85
N TYR A 229 -6.64 14.07 13.98
CA TYR A 229 -5.93 15.36 14.02
C TYR A 229 -6.88 16.54 13.83
N PHE A 230 -7.84 16.46 12.92
CA PHE A 230 -8.76 17.57 12.68
C PHE A 230 -9.84 17.72 13.74
N GLU A 231 -10.27 16.60 14.36
CA GLU A 231 -11.21 16.62 15.49
C GLU A 231 -10.55 17.15 16.77
N GLU A 232 -9.35 16.71 17.09
CA GLU A 232 -8.56 17.22 18.19
C GLU A 232 -8.19 18.70 18.00
N LYS A 233 -8.22 19.20 16.76
CA LYS A 233 -8.16 20.64 16.50
C LYS A 233 -9.31 21.41 17.16
N LYS A 234 -10.40 20.72 17.47
CA LYS A 234 -11.52 21.30 18.25
C LYS A 234 -11.34 21.14 19.76
N ASN A 235 -10.53 20.17 20.20
CA ASN A 235 -10.18 19.92 21.60
C ASN A 235 -8.74 20.35 21.84
N GLU A 236 -8.52 21.44 22.54
CA GLU A 236 -7.19 21.99 22.81
C GLU A 236 -6.27 21.06 23.63
N ASN A 237 -6.85 20.00 24.25
CA ASN A 237 -6.17 19.19 25.27
C ASN A 237 -5.20 18.11 24.74
N ALA A 238 -5.23 17.75 23.45
CA ALA A 238 -4.34 16.72 22.90
C ALA A 238 -3.26 17.31 21.98
N ARG A 239 -2.97 18.60 22.15
CA ARG A 239 -2.01 19.33 21.35
C ARG A 239 -1.01 20.04 22.22
N VAL A 240 0.24 20.01 21.79
CA VAL A 240 1.30 20.82 22.32
C VAL A 240 1.82 21.70 21.19
N LEU A 241 1.75 23.02 21.38
CA LEU A 241 2.36 23.94 20.42
C LEU A 241 3.88 23.79 20.47
N ILE A 242 4.53 24.07 19.37
CA ILE A 242 5.97 23.84 19.28
C ILE A 242 6.76 24.68 20.31
N ASP A 243 6.35 25.89 20.54
CA ASP A 243 6.97 26.80 21.53
C ASP A 243 6.73 26.34 22.99
N GLU A 244 5.82 25.38 23.17
CA GLU A 244 5.42 24.81 24.44
C GLU A 244 5.82 23.32 24.55
N LEU A 245 6.62 22.82 23.61
CA LEU A 245 7.03 21.42 23.57
C LEU A 245 8.08 21.13 24.65
N THR A 246 7.59 20.99 25.87
CA THR A 246 8.39 20.65 27.06
C THR A 246 7.91 19.33 27.66
N ALA A 247 8.77 18.65 28.42
CA ALA A 247 8.41 17.43 29.15
C ALA A 247 7.18 17.62 30.04
N GLU A 248 7.09 18.78 30.73
CA GLU A 248 5.96 19.13 31.58
C GLU A 248 4.65 19.23 30.80
N ASN A 249 4.65 19.92 29.68
CA ASN A 249 3.43 20.10 28.87
C ASN A 249 3.00 18.80 28.18
N ILE A 250 3.95 17.98 27.77
CA ILE A 250 3.69 16.62 27.25
C ILE A 250 2.98 15.77 28.31
N CYS A 251 3.52 15.74 29.54
CA CYS A 251 2.92 15.01 30.64
C CYS A 251 1.50 15.51 30.99
N LYS A 252 1.32 16.83 31.09
CA LYS A 252 0.00 17.42 31.35
C LYS A 252 -1.01 17.08 30.25
N THR A 253 -0.59 17.15 28.98
CA THR A 253 -1.44 16.80 27.83
C THR A 253 -1.81 15.31 27.84
N ALA A 254 -0.92 14.46 28.34
CA ALA A 254 -1.21 13.04 28.57
C ALA A 254 -2.09 12.77 29.82
N GLY A 255 -2.49 13.81 30.55
CA GLY A 255 -3.32 13.69 31.75
C GLY A 255 -2.58 13.30 33.01
N LEU A 256 -1.24 13.44 33.03
CA LEU A 256 -0.43 13.13 34.20
C LEU A 256 -0.43 14.29 35.21
N GLU A 257 -0.61 13.93 36.49
CA GLU A 257 -0.51 14.88 37.58
C GLU A 257 0.92 14.90 38.15
N LYS A 258 1.31 16.07 38.64
CA LYS A 258 2.62 16.24 39.29
C LYS A 258 2.66 15.45 40.60
N ARG A 259 3.67 14.64 40.77
CA ARG A 259 3.89 13.91 42.04
C ARG A 259 4.30 14.89 43.13
N SER A 260 3.71 14.72 44.28
CA SER A 260 4.00 15.50 45.51
C SER A 260 5.32 15.08 46.16
#